data_ffef2d13b4744bc70a3edc9c47b86af0
#
_entry.id   ffef2d13b4744bc70a3edc9c47b86af0
#
_cell.length_a   1.000
_cell.length_b   1.000
_cell.length_c   1.000
_cell.angle_alpha   90.00
_cell.angle_beta   90.00
_cell.angle_gamma   90.00
#
_symmetry.space_group_name_H-M   'P 1'
#
loop_
_entity.id
_entity.type
_entity.pdbx_description
1 polymer ?
#
loop_
_entity_poly.entity_id
_entity_poly.type
_entity_poly.pdbx_seq_one_letter_code
_entity_poly.pdbx_strand_id
1 'polypeptide(L)'
;MSISTHVLDTERGRPAAGVHVELYGPDGSLVGAGVTDADGRIARLAESGAGTYRIVFHPPSPFFKRVELEIELDEGHFHVPLLISSYGCASYRGS
;
A
#
# COMPACT_ATOMS: atom_id res chain seq x y z
N MET A 1 -5.43 14.72 -3.62
CA MET A 1 -4.81 13.54 -4.21
C MET A 1 -5.69 12.31 -4.00
N SER A 2 -5.48 11.29 -4.80
CA SER A 2 -6.05 9.96 -4.58
C SER A 2 -4.93 8.93 -4.62
N ILE A 3 -5.12 7.78 -3.96
CA ILE A 3 -4.11 6.74 -3.88
C ILE A 3 -4.72 5.36 -4.05
N SER A 4 -4.04 4.51 -4.81
CA SER A 4 -4.37 3.10 -5.00
C SER A 4 -3.15 2.25 -4.70
N THR A 5 -3.38 0.97 -4.48
CA THR A 5 -2.30 0.01 -4.25
C THR A 5 -2.58 -1.33 -4.92
N HIS A 6 -1.53 -2.12 -5.06
CA HIS A 6 -1.59 -3.46 -5.62
C HIS A 6 -0.52 -4.31 -4.94
N VAL A 7 -0.94 -5.35 -4.24
CA VAL A 7 -0.01 -6.24 -3.53
C VAL A 7 0.18 -7.52 -4.33
N LEU A 8 1.42 -7.83 -4.65
CA LEU A 8 1.81 -8.97 -5.48
C LEU A 8 2.70 -9.91 -4.69
N ASP A 9 2.29 -11.18 -4.62
CA ASP A 9 3.09 -12.24 -4.02
C ASP A 9 4.06 -12.76 -5.09
N THR A 10 5.32 -12.34 -4.98
CA THR A 10 6.34 -12.67 -5.97
C THR A 10 6.89 -14.08 -5.82
N GLU A 11 6.66 -14.72 -4.69
CA GLU A 11 7.03 -16.12 -4.50
C GLU A 11 6.10 -17.06 -5.26
N ARG A 12 4.80 -16.76 -5.22
CA ARG A 12 3.78 -17.56 -5.90
C ARG A 12 3.45 -17.05 -7.30
N GLY A 13 3.94 -15.86 -7.64
CA GLY A 13 3.70 -15.23 -8.94
C GLY A 13 2.24 -14.84 -9.16
N ARG A 14 1.56 -14.37 -8.11
CA ARG A 14 0.14 -14.01 -8.19
C ARG A 14 -0.21 -12.88 -7.23
N PRO A 15 -1.36 -12.21 -7.41
CA PRO A 15 -1.82 -11.19 -6.50
C PRO A 15 -2.05 -11.72 -5.07
N ALA A 16 -1.83 -10.86 -4.09
CA ALA A 16 -2.10 -11.17 -2.69
C ALA A 16 -3.42 -10.53 -2.27
N ALA A 17 -4.46 -11.35 -2.15
CA ALA A 17 -5.76 -10.93 -1.66
C ALA A 17 -5.79 -10.91 -0.14
N GLY A 18 -6.68 -10.10 0.45
CA GLY A 18 -6.90 -10.09 1.89
C GLY A 18 -5.84 -9.36 2.70
N VAL A 19 -5.00 -8.56 2.07
CA VAL A 19 -3.95 -7.79 2.75
C VAL A 19 -4.54 -6.47 3.26
N HIS A 20 -4.43 -6.25 4.57
CA HIS A 20 -4.84 -4.98 5.18
C HIS A 20 -3.83 -3.89 4.88
N VAL A 21 -4.33 -2.71 4.50
CA VAL A 21 -3.51 -1.54 4.20
C VAL A 21 -4.14 -0.32 4.85
N GLU A 22 -3.33 0.50 5.51
CA GLU A 22 -3.76 1.77 6.09
C GLU A 22 -2.93 2.92 5.54
N LEU A 23 -3.54 4.10 5.50
CA LEU A 23 -2.85 5.33 5.16
C LEU A 23 -3.04 6.33 6.29
N TYR A 24 -1.93 6.82 6.82
CA TYR A 24 -1.89 7.85 7.86
C TYR A 24 -1.47 9.19 7.29
N GLY A 25 -2.15 10.23 7.69
CA GLY A 25 -1.92 11.59 7.21
C GLY A 25 -0.71 12.28 7.85
N PRO A 26 -0.44 13.52 7.41
CA PRO A 26 0.69 14.31 7.94
C PRO A 26 0.62 14.56 9.44
N ASP A 27 -0.59 14.58 10.01
CA ASP A 27 -0.80 14.75 11.45
C ASP A 27 -0.79 13.41 12.23
N GLY A 28 -0.56 12.29 11.54
CA GLY A 28 -0.56 10.96 12.14
C GLY A 28 -1.93 10.31 12.26
N SER A 29 -3.00 10.97 11.84
CA SER A 29 -4.34 10.37 11.88
C SER A 29 -4.58 9.42 10.73
N LEU A 30 -5.42 8.41 10.96
CA LEU A 30 -5.83 7.48 9.91
C LEU A 30 -6.74 8.19 8.90
N VAL A 31 -6.34 8.21 7.63
CA VAL A 31 -7.13 8.85 6.57
C VAL A 31 -7.75 7.85 5.59
N GLY A 32 -7.30 6.62 5.60
CA GLY A 32 -7.87 5.57 4.77
C GLY A 32 -7.42 4.21 5.20
N ALA A 33 -8.25 3.20 4.95
CA ALA A 33 -7.93 1.81 5.21
C ALA A 33 -8.71 0.92 4.26
N GLY A 34 -8.17 -0.24 3.95
CA GLY A 34 -8.84 -1.22 3.11
C GLY A 34 -8.17 -2.57 3.16
N VAL A 35 -8.76 -3.49 2.42
CA VAL A 35 -8.26 -4.86 2.29
C VAL A 35 -8.19 -5.16 0.79
N THR A 36 -7.07 -5.72 0.34
CA THR A 36 -6.91 -6.04 -1.08
C THR A 36 -7.95 -7.05 -1.55
N ASP A 37 -8.45 -6.83 -2.75
CA ASP A 37 -9.43 -7.72 -3.39
C ASP A 37 -8.78 -8.97 -3.99
N ALA A 38 -9.54 -9.74 -4.76
CA ALA A 38 -9.04 -10.96 -5.40
C ALA A 38 -7.87 -10.71 -6.36
N ASP A 39 -7.78 -9.50 -6.91
CA ASP A 39 -6.68 -9.09 -7.78
C ASP A 39 -5.52 -8.45 -7.01
N GLY A 40 -5.57 -8.43 -5.69
CA GLY A 40 -4.56 -7.82 -4.85
C GLY A 40 -4.63 -6.30 -4.83
N ARG A 41 -5.75 -5.70 -5.24
CA ARG A 41 -5.87 -4.26 -5.44
C ARG A 41 -6.76 -3.60 -4.40
N ILE A 42 -6.44 -2.35 -4.11
CA ILE A 42 -7.36 -1.39 -3.51
C ILE A 42 -7.37 -0.19 -4.45
N ALA A 43 -8.45 -0.05 -5.21
CA ALA A 43 -8.55 0.99 -6.25
C ALA A 43 -8.58 2.40 -5.67
N ARG A 44 -9.15 2.54 -4.48
CA ARG A 44 -9.28 3.84 -3.80
C ARG A 44 -9.06 3.66 -2.31
N LEU A 45 -7.80 3.81 -1.90
CA LEU A 45 -7.44 3.71 -0.48
C LEU A 45 -7.83 4.97 0.28
N ALA A 46 -7.60 6.14 -0.33
CA ALA A 46 -7.95 7.43 0.26
C ALA A 46 -7.96 8.53 -0.78
N GLU A 47 -8.61 9.63 -0.43
CA GLU A 47 -8.52 10.92 -1.12
C GLU A 47 -8.28 11.98 -0.05
N SER A 48 -7.31 12.85 -0.24
CA SER A 48 -6.96 13.88 0.72
C SER A 48 -6.08 14.95 0.07
N GLY A 49 -5.62 15.92 0.84
CA GLY A 49 -4.72 16.97 0.39
C GLY A 49 -3.29 16.49 0.21
N ALA A 50 -2.44 17.37 -0.31
CA ALA A 50 -1.00 17.11 -0.45
C ALA A 50 -0.32 17.03 0.93
N GLY A 51 0.75 16.28 1.02
CA GLY A 51 1.55 16.19 2.23
C GLY A 51 2.36 14.89 2.32
N THR A 52 3.03 14.73 3.46
CA THR A 52 3.80 13.53 3.77
C THR A 52 2.91 12.53 4.47
N TYR A 53 2.71 11.39 3.84
CA TYR A 53 1.84 10.33 4.35
C TYR A 53 2.65 9.09 4.69
N ARG A 54 2.06 8.22 5.51
CA ARG A 54 2.65 6.92 5.83
C ARG A 54 1.66 5.83 5.42
N ILE A 55 2.06 5.00 4.46
CA ILE A 55 1.29 3.82 4.06
C ILE A 55 1.81 2.60 4.80
N VAL A 56 0.91 1.80 5.35
CA VAL A 56 1.24 0.63 6.17
C VAL A 56 0.55 -0.58 5.58
N PHE A 57 1.35 -1.57 5.19
CA PHE A 57 0.87 -2.86 4.70
C PHE A 57 1.07 -3.92 5.77
N HIS A 58 0.12 -4.86 5.86
CA HIS A 58 0.23 -6.05 6.69
C HIS A 58 0.32 -7.27 5.77
N PRO A 59 1.51 -7.54 5.18
CA PRO A 59 1.65 -8.51 4.12
C PRO A 59 1.67 -9.95 4.63
N PRO A 60 1.39 -10.94 3.75
CA PRO A 60 1.48 -12.36 4.10
C PRO A 60 2.93 -12.84 4.08
N SER A 61 3.71 -12.41 5.03
CA SER A 61 5.13 -12.77 5.15
C SER A 61 5.41 -13.35 6.53
N PRO A 62 6.25 -14.38 6.64
CA PRO A 62 6.67 -14.90 7.94
C PRO A 62 7.70 -14.00 8.62
N PHE A 63 8.28 -13.08 7.87
CA PHE A 63 9.37 -12.21 8.34
C PHE A 63 8.92 -10.75 8.50
N PHE A 64 8.32 -10.17 7.45
CA PHE A 64 7.82 -8.80 7.49
C PHE A 64 6.46 -8.78 8.15
N LYS A 65 6.40 -8.37 9.41
CA LYS A 65 5.15 -8.23 10.13
C LYS A 65 4.29 -7.11 9.56
N ARG A 66 4.94 -6.03 9.17
CA ARG A 66 4.33 -4.94 8.41
C ARG A 66 5.40 -4.21 7.63
N VAL A 67 4.98 -3.53 6.57
CA VAL A 67 5.84 -2.68 5.76
C VAL A 67 5.28 -1.27 5.82
N GLU A 68 6.08 -0.32 6.31
CA GLU A 68 5.69 1.08 6.41
C GLU A 68 6.56 1.91 5.48
N LEU A 69 5.91 2.76 4.69
CA LEU A 69 6.61 3.66 3.79
C LEU A 69 6.13 5.09 4.05
N GLU A 70 7.07 6.01 4.20
CA GLU A 70 6.79 7.43 4.25
C GLU A 70 6.90 7.98 2.84
N ILE A 71 5.84 8.59 2.34
CA ILE A 71 5.72 9.01 0.96
C ILE A 71 5.21 10.44 0.85
N GLU A 72 5.73 11.19 -0.13
CA GLU A 72 5.22 12.51 -0.46
C GLU A 72 4.12 12.37 -1.49
N LEU A 73 2.92 12.85 -1.16
CA LEU A 73 1.77 12.87 -2.06
C LEU A 73 1.43 14.31 -2.42
N ASP A 74 1.31 14.56 -3.69
CA ASP A 74 0.97 15.84 -4.26
C ASP A 74 -0.38 15.76 -4.96
N GLU A 75 -0.71 16.68 -5.84
CA GLU A 75 -1.94 16.61 -6.60
C GLU A 75 -1.95 15.43 -7.58
N GLY A 76 -3.12 14.91 -7.88
CA GLY A 76 -3.31 13.83 -8.84
C GLY A 76 -3.47 12.47 -8.19
N HIS A 77 -3.25 11.44 -8.98
CA HIS A 77 -3.38 10.05 -8.55
C HIS A 77 -2.01 9.40 -8.37
N PHE A 78 -1.88 8.67 -7.26
CA PHE A 78 -0.66 7.93 -6.93
C PHE A 78 -0.98 6.45 -6.80
N HIS A 79 -0.21 5.61 -7.48
CA HIS A 79 -0.29 4.17 -7.36
C HIS A 79 0.97 3.65 -6.67
N VAL A 80 0.80 3.02 -5.51
CA VAL A 80 1.90 2.55 -4.67
C VAL A 80 1.78 1.04 -4.50
N PRO A 81 2.37 0.25 -5.40
CA PRO A 81 2.33 -1.21 -5.31
C PRO A 81 3.34 -1.74 -4.30
N LEU A 82 3.08 -2.94 -3.79
CA LEU A 82 4.01 -3.68 -2.94
C LEU A 82 4.25 -5.05 -3.54
N LEU A 83 5.51 -5.37 -3.84
CA LEU A 83 5.93 -6.71 -4.20
C LEU A 83 6.47 -7.37 -2.94
N ILE A 84 5.95 -8.51 -2.58
CA ILE A 84 6.28 -9.18 -1.33
C ILE A 84 6.62 -10.66 -1.56
N SER A 85 7.67 -11.12 -0.91
CA SER A 85 8.01 -12.53 -0.79
C SER A 85 8.19 -12.84 0.70
N SER A 86 8.59 -14.08 1.01
CA SER A 86 8.80 -14.48 2.42
C SER A 86 9.80 -13.58 3.13
N TYR A 87 10.87 -13.16 2.44
CA TYR A 87 11.98 -12.45 3.05
C TYR A 87 12.43 -11.20 2.28
N GLY A 88 11.66 -10.77 1.30
CA GLY A 88 12.01 -9.59 0.50
C GLY A 88 10.78 -8.77 0.16
N CYS A 89 10.96 -7.48 -0.02
CA CYS A 89 9.90 -6.63 -0.51
C CYS A 89 10.46 -5.48 -1.33
N ALA A 90 9.63 -4.94 -2.21
CA ALA A 90 9.95 -3.77 -3.00
C ALA A 90 8.70 -2.95 -3.23
N SER A 91 8.87 -1.64 -3.34
CA SER A 91 7.81 -0.73 -3.68
C SER A 91 8.35 0.33 -4.64
N TYR A 92 7.45 0.95 -5.38
CA TYR A 92 7.80 2.01 -6.31
C TYR A 92 6.55 2.84 -6.59
N ARG A 93 6.74 4.00 -7.20
CA ARG A 93 5.60 4.76 -7.70
C ARG A 93 5.15 4.18 -9.03
N GLY A 94 3.96 3.60 -9.06
CA GLY A 94 3.32 3.13 -10.29
C GLY A 94 2.83 4.31 -11.15
N SER A 95 2.61 4.05 -12.39
CA SER A 95 2.07 5.07 -13.31
C SER A 95 0.57 4.97 -13.47
#